data_cddb20fe7557b4a27a8a47a6dd62a152
#
_entry.id   cddb20fe7557b4a27a8a47a6dd62a152
#
_cell.length_a   1.000
_cell.length_b   1.000
_cell.length_c   1.000
_cell.angle_alpha   90.00
_cell.angle_beta   90.00
_cell.angle_gamma   90.00
#
_symmetry.space_group_name_H-M   'P 1'
#
loop_
_entity.id
_entity.type
_entity.pdbx_description
1 polymer ?
#
loop_
_entity_poly.entity_id
_entity_poly.type
_entity_poly.pdbx_seq_one_letter_code
_entity_poly.pdbx_strand_id
1 'polypeptide(L)'
;MSLQIQNKSSKSVIAEGTPADKSAFVFEGNWYFDPAHVDMSHLKVTDRTYTCPYKGVCYWIDLESADLQVRNVGWVYNSPKPGFEMIKDHIGFYARDTAGTLAV
;
A
#
# COMPACT_ATOMS: atom_id res chain seq x y z
N MET A 1 7.68 16.79 -4.93
CA MET A 1 8.17 15.40 -4.94
C MET A 1 6.98 14.47 -4.82
N SER A 2 6.89 13.47 -5.69
CA SER A 2 5.83 12.48 -5.62
C SER A 2 6.42 11.10 -5.32
N LEU A 3 5.59 10.26 -4.72
CA LEU A 3 5.88 8.86 -4.44
C LEU A 3 5.05 8.01 -5.40
N GLN A 4 5.64 6.96 -5.96
CA GLN A 4 4.97 6.13 -6.93
C GLN A 4 5.29 4.66 -6.69
N ILE A 5 4.28 3.81 -6.78
CA ILE A 5 4.43 2.35 -6.77
C ILE A 5 4.05 1.84 -8.14
N GLN A 6 4.89 1.01 -8.72
CA GLN A 6 4.68 0.42 -10.04
C GLN A 6 4.63 -1.10 -9.95
N ASN A 7 3.88 -1.71 -10.87
CA ASN A 7 3.94 -3.15 -11.12
C ASN A 7 5.36 -3.48 -11.60
N LYS A 8 6.00 -4.45 -10.96
CA LYS A 8 7.39 -4.78 -11.27
C LYS A 8 7.57 -5.29 -12.69
N SER A 9 6.59 -5.99 -13.23
CA SER A 9 6.67 -6.58 -14.57
C SER A 9 6.32 -5.55 -15.65
N SER A 10 5.12 -4.98 -15.59
CA SER A 10 4.61 -4.08 -16.63
C SER A 10 5.07 -2.64 -16.49
N LYS A 11 5.56 -2.25 -15.31
CA LYS A 11 5.90 -0.87 -14.95
C LYS A 11 4.68 0.06 -14.91
N SER A 12 3.47 -0.48 -14.98
CA SER A 12 2.27 0.35 -14.85
C SER A 12 2.15 0.88 -13.43
N VAL A 13 1.63 2.11 -13.31
CA VAL A 13 1.50 2.77 -12.02
C VAL A 13 0.35 2.15 -11.25
N ILE A 14 0.64 1.71 -10.03
CA ILE A 14 -0.36 1.19 -9.09
C ILE A 14 -0.84 2.30 -8.17
N ALA A 15 0.08 3.12 -7.66
CA ALA A 15 -0.25 4.20 -6.75
C ALA A 15 0.67 5.38 -6.99
N GLU A 16 0.12 6.58 -6.84
CA GLU A 16 0.91 7.80 -6.96
C GLU A 16 0.31 8.89 -6.10
N GLY A 17 1.15 9.60 -5.37
CA GLY A 17 0.71 10.70 -4.53
C GLY A 17 1.88 11.51 -4.03
N THR A 18 1.58 12.57 -3.30
CA THR A 18 2.60 13.47 -2.78
C THR A 18 2.31 13.86 -1.33
N PRO A 19 3.35 13.99 -0.48
CA PRO A 19 3.15 14.50 0.88
C PRO A 19 2.57 15.92 0.92
N ALA A 20 2.79 16.71 -0.15
CA ALA A 20 2.34 18.10 -0.18
C ALA A 20 0.82 18.25 -0.04
N ASP A 21 0.04 17.33 -0.65
CA ASP A 21 -1.43 17.34 -0.54
C ASP A 21 -1.95 16.18 0.31
N LYS A 22 -1.06 15.44 0.97
CA LYS A 22 -1.36 14.29 1.83
C LYS A 22 -1.97 13.10 1.08
N SER A 23 -1.86 13.05 -0.24
CA SER A 23 -2.28 11.88 -1.01
C SER A 23 -1.33 10.69 -0.81
N ALA A 24 -0.09 10.95 -0.37
CA ALA A 24 0.85 9.92 0.04
C ALA A 24 1.74 10.47 1.15
N PHE A 25 2.22 9.59 2.03
CA PHE A 25 3.17 9.98 3.07
C PHE A 25 4.01 8.79 3.51
N VAL A 26 5.15 9.10 4.10
CA VAL A 26 6.06 8.10 4.68
C VAL A 26 5.71 7.94 6.16
N PHE A 27 5.54 6.70 6.59
CA PHE A 27 5.30 6.40 7.99
C PHE A 27 5.98 5.08 8.34
N GLU A 28 6.86 5.10 9.34
CA GLU A 28 7.61 3.93 9.79
C GLU A 28 8.36 3.23 8.67
N GLY A 29 8.93 4.01 7.74
CA GLY A 29 9.73 3.47 6.65
C GLY A 29 8.94 2.87 5.49
N ASN A 30 7.62 2.98 5.51
CA ASN A 30 6.76 2.53 4.43
C ASN A 30 5.95 3.70 3.87
N TRP A 31 5.34 3.50 2.71
CA TRP A 31 4.56 4.53 2.02
C TRP A 31 3.08 4.20 2.10
N TYR A 32 2.28 5.20 2.50
CA TYR A 32 0.83 5.09 2.60
C TYR A 32 0.18 6.03 1.61
N PHE A 33 -0.82 5.54 0.89
CA PHE A 33 -1.51 6.29 -0.16
C PHE A 33 -2.99 6.39 0.16
N ASP A 34 -3.58 7.57 -0.08
CA ASP A 34 -5.02 7.74 -0.09
C ASP A 34 -5.62 6.75 -1.11
N PRO A 35 -6.68 6.01 -0.78
CA PRO A 35 -7.27 5.04 -1.71
C PRO A 35 -7.66 5.64 -3.06
N ALA A 36 -8.04 6.92 -3.10
CA ALA A 36 -8.38 7.61 -4.35
C ALA A 36 -7.17 7.72 -5.29
N HIS A 37 -5.96 7.53 -4.77
CA HIS A 37 -4.72 7.62 -5.54
C HIS A 37 -4.12 6.24 -5.83
N VAL A 38 -4.89 5.17 -5.64
CA VAL A 38 -4.45 3.80 -5.87
C VAL A 38 -5.36 3.15 -6.91
N ASP A 39 -4.75 2.56 -7.93
CA ASP A 39 -5.47 1.74 -8.89
C ASP A 39 -5.66 0.34 -8.29
N MET A 40 -6.88 0.07 -7.83
CA MET A 40 -7.22 -1.20 -7.18
C MET A 40 -7.60 -2.30 -8.18
N SER A 41 -7.60 -2.03 -9.48
CA SER A 41 -8.12 -2.98 -10.47
C SER A 41 -7.38 -4.32 -10.50
N HIS A 42 -6.10 -4.33 -10.11
CA HIS A 42 -5.29 -5.56 -10.03
C HIS A 42 -4.84 -5.87 -8.60
N LEU A 43 -5.43 -5.22 -7.62
CA LEU A 43 -5.15 -5.47 -6.21
C LEU A 43 -6.34 -6.16 -5.57
N LYS A 44 -6.06 -7.14 -4.72
CA LYS A 44 -7.09 -7.85 -3.97
C LYS A 44 -6.82 -7.72 -2.50
N VAL A 45 -7.74 -7.08 -1.78
CA VAL A 45 -7.71 -7.06 -0.33
C VAL A 45 -8.19 -8.44 0.14
N THR A 46 -7.34 -9.12 0.88
CA THR A 46 -7.61 -10.48 1.34
C THR A 46 -8.19 -10.47 2.75
N ASP A 47 -8.60 -11.63 3.24
CA ASP A 47 -8.99 -11.81 4.63
C ASP A 47 -7.81 -12.27 5.52
N ARG A 48 -6.60 -12.36 4.94
CA ARG A 48 -5.40 -12.66 5.72
C ARG A 48 -4.99 -11.40 6.47
N THR A 49 -4.69 -11.57 7.76
CA THR A 49 -4.40 -10.44 8.64
C THR A 49 -3.01 -10.52 9.23
N TYR A 50 -2.52 -9.36 9.65
CA TYR A 50 -1.37 -9.23 10.51
C TYR A 50 -1.75 -8.31 11.67
N THR A 51 -1.41 -8.70 12.89
CA THR A 51 -1.69 -7.90 14.07
C THR A 51 -0.41 -7.22 14.55
N CYS A 52 -0.38 -5.89 14.44
CA CYS A 52 0.67 -5.07 15.03
C CYS A 52 0.26 -4.68 16.44
N PRO A 53 1.09 -4.94 17.48
CA PRO A 53 0.72 -4.59 18.85
C PRO A 53 0.44 -3.10 19.05
N TYR A 54 1.04 -2.25 18.22
CA TYR A 54 0.88 -0.80 18.32
C TYR A 54 -0.20 -0.24 17.43
N LYS A 55 -0.29 -0.70 16.17
CA LYS A 55 -1.19 -0.13 15.17
C LYS A 55 -2.52 -0.87 15.06
N GLY A 56 -2.56 -2.14 15.45
CA GLY A 56 -3.76 -2.95 15.35
C GLY A 56 -3.70 -3.96 14.21
N VAL A 57 -4.86 -4.34 13.68
CA VAL A 57 -4.98 -5.38 12.66
C VAL A 57 -4.98 -4.75 11.27
N CYS A 58 -4.17 -5.28 10.35
CA CYS A 58 -4.26 -4.94 8.94
C CYS A 58 -4.63 -6.17 8.12
N TYR A 59 -5.16 -5.91 6.93
CA TYR A 59 -5.44 -6.94 5.92
C TYR A 59 -4.39 -6.87 4.84
N TRP A 60 -3.84 -8.03 4.48
CA TRP A 60 -2.87 -8.12 3.39
C TRP A 60 -3.55 -7.92 2.04
N ILE A 61 -2.84 -7.29 1.13
CA ILE A 61 -3.29 -7.02 -0.24
C ILE A 61 -2.37 -7.75 -1.20
N ASP A 62 -2.97 -8.50 -2.13
CA ASP A 62 -2.25 -9.24 -3.17
C ASP A 62 -2.30 -8.48 -4.49
N LEU A 63 -1.26 -8.67 -5.31
CA LEU A 63 -1.24 -8.23 -6.70
C LEU A 63 -1.68 -9.40 -7.57
N GLU A 64 -2.70 -9.18 -8.40
CA GLU A 64 -3.23 -10.17 -9.33
C GLU A 64 -3.38 -9.51 -10.70
N SER A 65 -2.30 -9.44 -11.45
CA SER A 65 -2.31 -8.94 -12.82
C SER A 65 -2.06 -10.09 -13.80
N ALA A 66 -2.29 -9.84 -15.09
CA ALA A 66 -2.19 -10.88 -16.11
C ALA A 66 -0.78 -11.51 -16.18
N ASP A 67 0.25 -10.72 -15.93
CA ASP A 67 1.65 -11.13 -16.09
C ASP A 67 2.40 -11.30 -14.76
N LEU A 68 1.75 -11.01 -13.62
CA LEU A 68 2.43 -11.08 -12.32
C LEU A 68 1.42 -11.26 -11.19
N GLN A 69 1.63 -12.28 -10.38
CA GLN A 69 0.81 -12.55 -9.21
C GLN A 69 1.71 -12.71 -7.99
N VAL A 70 1.56 -11.82 -7.01
CA VAL A 70 2.40 -11.80 -5.81
C VAL A 70 1.53 -11.51 -4.59
N ARG A 71 1.69 -12.31 -3.55
CA ARG A 71 0.99 -12.10 -2.28
C ARG A 71 1.65 -10.99 -1.47
N ASN A 72 0.82 -10.30 -0.68
CA ASN A 72 1.29 -9.38 0.37
C ASN A 72 2.16 -8.26 -0.17
N VAL A 73 1.73 -7.65 -1.30
CA VAL A 73 2.43 -6.50 -1.85
C VAL A 73 2.11 -5.22 -1.06
N GLY A 74 0.98 -5.21 -0.36
CA GLY A 74 0.56 -4.08 0.46
C GLY A 74 -0.38 -4.51 1.57
N TRP A 75 -0.90 -3.52 2.30
CA TRP A 75 -1.80 -3.76 3.43
C TRP A 75 -2.68 -2.56 3.68
N VAL A 76 -3.74 -2.75 4.48
CA VAL A 76 -4.64 -1.67 4.89
C VAL A 76 -5.08 -1.88 6.33
N TYR A 77 -5.04 -0.80 7.12
CA TYR A 77 -5.57 -0.75 8.48
C TYR A 77 -6.92 -0.04 8.43
N ASN A 78 -8.02 -0.77 8.61
CA ASN A 78 -9.36 -0.15 8.60
C ASN A 78 -9.76 0.39 9.98
N SER A 79 -9.17 -0.16 11.05
CA SER A 79 -9.46 0.27 12.42
C SER A 79 -8.17 0.34 13.23
N PRO A 80 -7.28 1.29 12.91
CA PRO A 80 -6.02 1.41 13.65
C PRO A 80 -6.28 1.83 15.10
N LYS A 81 -5.35 1.46 15.97
CA LYS A 81 -5.42 1.85 17.39
C LYS A 81 -5.27 3.35 17.54
N PRO A 82 -5.74 3.92 18.69
CA PRO A 82 -5.57 5.35 18.96
C PRO A 82 -4.11 5.79 18.79
N GLY A 83 -3.92 6.94 18.15
CA GLY A 83 -2.62 7.48 17.82
C GLY A 83 -2.15 7.16 16.40
N PHE A 84 -2.84 6.25 15.70
CA PHE A 84 -2.47 5.83 14.34
C PHE A 84 -3.57 6.13 13.31
N GLU A 85 -4.49 7.02 13.64
CA GLU A 85 -5.63 7.34 12.78
C GLU A 85 -5.22 7.85 11.40
N MET A 86 -4.02 8.40 11.26
CA MET A 86 -3.54 8.94 9.99
C MET A 86 -3.42 7.86 8.91
N ILE A 87 -3.24 6.58 9.29
CA ILE A 87 -3.12 5.50 8.30
C ILE A 87 -4.44 4.80 8.02
N LYS A 88 -5.53 5.20 8.70
CA LYS A 88 -6.82 4.53 8.54
C LYS A 88 -7.24 4.55 7.07
N ASP A 89 -7.60 3.37 6.56
CA ASP A 89 -8.07 3.12 5.19
C ASP A 89 -7.09 3.50 4.08
N HIS A 90 -5.87 3.93 4.44
CA HIS A 90 -4.82 4.17 3.46
C HIS A 90 -4.18 2.85 3.03
N ILE A 91 -3.73 2.79 1.78
CA ILE A 91 -3.08 1.59 1.25
C ILE A 91 -1.58 1.73 1.48
N GLY A 92 -1.01 0.79 2.25
CA GLY A 92 0.41 0.77 2.56
C GLY A 92 1.18 -0.11 1.59
N PHE A 93 2.37 0.35 1.20
CA PHE A 93 3.31 -0.41 0.37
C PHE A 93 4.71 -0.31 0.96
N TYR A 94 5.53 -1.29 0.65
CA TYR A 94 6.95 -1.23 0.99
C TYR A 94 7.63 -0.11 0.20
N ALA A 95 8.46 0.69 0.87
CA ALA A 95 9.20 1.80 0.28
C ALA A 95 10.48 1.31 -0.40
N ARG A 96 10.44 0.13 -1.01
CA ARG A 96 11.56 -0.50 -1.69
C ARG A 96 11.05 -1.44 -2.76
N ASP A 97 11.93 -1.84 -3.65
CA ASP A 97 11.60 -2.84 -4.66
C ASP A 97 11.38 -4.20 -3.99
N THR A 98 10.32 -4.88 -4.42
CA THR A 98 9.92 -6.20 -3.91
C THR A 98 9.76 -7.17 -5.07
N ALA A 99 9.23 -8.36 -4.81
CA ALA A 99 8.92 -9.33 -5.86
C ALA A 99 7.82 -8.81 -6.80
N GLY A 100 6.91 -7.96 -6.33
CA GLY A 100 5.77 -7.51 -7.11
C GLY A 100 5.74 -6.03 -7.45
N THR A 101 6.47 -5.20 -6.73
CA THR A 101 6.36 -3.74 -6.85
C THR A 101 7.72 -3.06 -6.89
N LEU A 102 7.73 -1.90 -7.56
CA LEU A 102 8.86 -0.98 -7.55
C LEU A 102 8.44 0.30 -6.84
N ALA A 103 9.30 0.79 -5.95
CA ALA A 103 9.10 2.07 -5.27
C ALA A 103 9.96 3.13 -5.98
N VAL A 104 9.30 4.16 -6.52
CA VAL A 104 9.96 5.14 -7.39
C VAL A 104 9.90 6.54 -6.81
#